data_429b55a26a0fba8ed6475a2d2f3dddd6
#
_entry.id   429b55a26a0fba8ed6475a2d2f3dddd6
#
_cell.length_a   1.000
_cell.length_b   1.000
_cell.length_c   1.000
_cell.angle_alpha   90.00
_cell.angle_beta   90.00
_cell.angle_gamma   90.00
#
_symmetry.space_group_name_H-M   'P 1'
#
loop_
_entity.id
_entity.type
_entity.pdbx_description
1 polymer ?
#
loop_
_entity_poly.entity_id
_entity_poly.type
_entity_poly.pdbx_seq_one_letter_code
_entity_poly.pdbx_strand_id
1 'polypeptide(L)'
;MKKCLGAVLAVLVGGAPAFAADAELPVPVQQYEAIRYYSAGVGIEERRTLPQRFPLKIVFRTDAGHLLCDADVTIAAGGKTVFRGRAQNGPWLIVDLPPGNYDVTAAQDGATRTAKGVKLAKGKQRTVVLTWKVSDVDMGL
;
A
#
# COMPACT_ATOMS: atom_id res chain seq x y z
N MET A 1 -11.11 11.28 -13.03
CA MET A 1 -11.25 10.55 -11.78
C MET A 1 -10.55 9.22 -11.85
N LYS A 2 -9.63 9.04 -11.00
CA LYS A 2 -9.04 7.73 -10.84
C LYS A 2 -9.99 6.86 -10.08
N LYS A 3 -10.62 5.93 -10.77
CA LYS A 3 -11.50 4.97 -10.14
C LYS A 3 -10.67 3.94 -9.39
N CYS A 4 -11.03 3.65 -8.17
CA CYS A 4 -10.49 2.50 -7.45
C CYS A 4 -11.06 1.21 -8.04
N LEU A 5 -10.78 0.96 -9.29
CA LEU A 5 -11.19 -0.28 -9.93
C LEU A 5 -10.09 -1.30 -9.68
N GLY A 6 -10.38 -2.22 -8.82
CA GLY A 6 -9.53 -3.38 -8.67
C GLY A 6 -9.55 -4.21 -9.93
N ALA A 7 -8.52 -4.13 -10.70
CA ALA A 7 -8.31 -5.12 -11.74
C ALA A 7 -7.79 -6.37 -11.06
N VAL A 8 -8.62 -7.36 -10.98
CA VAL A 8 -8.19 -8.66 -10.45
C VAL A 8 -7.47 -9.38 -11.57
N LEU A 9 -6.17 -9.34 -11.53
CA LEU A 9 -5.36 -10.26 -12.29
C LEU A 9 -5.09 -11.45 -11.38
N ALA A 10 -5.80 -12.52 -11.62
CA ALA A 10 -5.46 -13.77 -11.01
C ALA A 10 -4.17 -14.25 -11.62
N VAL A 11 -3.07 -14.00 -10.97
CA VAL A 11 -1.81 -14.62 -11.35
C VAL A 11 -1.73 -15.96 -10.65
N LEU A 12 -1.91 -16.98 -11.41
CA LEU A 12 -1.65 -18.33 -10.94
C LEU A 12 -0.16 -18.55 -10.93
N VAL A 13 0.41 -18.45 -9.78
CA VAL A 13 1.76 -18.96 -9.58
C VAL A 13 1.61 -20.38 -9.09
N GLY A 14 1.75 -21.31 -9.98
CA GLY A 14 1.75 -22.71 -9.62
C GLY A 14 2.93 -23.03 -8.72
N GLY A 15 2.71 -23.72 -7.64
CA GLY A 15 3.74 -24.42 -6.91
C GLY A 15 4.45 -23.67 -5.78
N ALA A 16 3.78 -22.78 -5.08
CA ALA A 16 4.37 -22.16 -3.91
C ALA A 16 3.59 -22.48 -2.63
N PRO A 17 3.68 -23.70 -2.12
CA PRO A 17 2.94 -24.09 -0.91
C PRO A 17 3.38 -23.36 0.37
N ALA A 18 4.55 -22.72 0.34
CA ALA A 18 5.09 -22.02 1.51
C ALA A 18 4.27 -20.78 1.92
N PHE A 19 3.36 -20.33 1.07
CA PHE A 19 2.56 -19.13 1.32
C PHE A 19 1.07 -19.42 1.47
N ALA A 20 0.73 -20.59 1.98
CA ALA A 20 -0.66 -20.97 2.18
C ALA A 20 -1.44 -19.95 3.01
N ALA A 21 -0.79 -19.29 3.97
CA ALA A 21 -1.40 -18.25 4.77
C ALA A 21 -1.77 -17.01 3.96
N ASP A 22 -0.99 -16.68 2.93
CA ASP A 22 -1.27 -15.55 2.07
C ASP A 22 -2.40 -15.83 1.08
N ALA A 23 -2.63 -17.11 0.76
CA ALA A 23 -3.71 -17.53 -0.11
C ALA A 23 -5.10 -17.26 0.49
N GLU A 24 -5.18 -17.01 1.78
CA GLU A 24 -6.43 -16.68 2.48
C GLU A 24 -6.78 -15.20 2.38
N LEU A 25 -5.90 -14.36 1.88
CA LEU A 25 -6.18 -12.95 1.72
C LEU A 25 -7.21 -12.74 0.61
N PRO A 26 -8.18 -11.84 0.82
CA PRO A 26 -9.21 -11.57 -0.20
C PRO A 26 -8.70 -10.78 -1.40
N VAL A 27 -7.43 -10.39 -1.38
CA VAL A 27 -6.79 -9.62 -2.44
C VAL A 27 -5.49 -10.29 -2.87
N PRO A 28 -5.08 -10.14 -4.14
CA PRO A 28 -3.85 -10.76 -4.61
C PRO A 28 -2.63 -10.12 -3.95
N VAL A 29 -1.70 -10.96 -3.52
CA VAL A 29 -0.41 -10.53 -3.01
C VAL A 29 0.55 -10.41 -4.19
N GLN A 30 1.20 -9.27 -4.30
CA GLN A 30 2.20 -8.98 -5.30
C GLN A 30 3.59 -9.03 -4.69
N GLN A 31 4.60 -8.97 -5.53
CA GLN A 31 5.98 -9.05 -5.06
C GLN A 31 6.87 -8.07 -5.83
N TYR A 32 7.67 -7.33 -5.09
CA TYR A 32 8.75 -6.51 -5.61
C TYR A 32 10.05 -7.06 -5.06
N GLU A 33 10.87 -7.69 -5.91
CA GLU A 33 12.05 -8.43 -5.47
C GLU A 33 11.67 -9.45 -4.39
N ALA A 34 12.21 -9.35 -3.18
CA ALA A 34 11.87 -10.24 -2.08
C ALA A 34 10.74 -9.73 -1.19
N ILE A 35 10.14 -8.59 -1.53
CA ILE A 35 9.16 -7.92 -0.68
C ILE A 35 7.75 -8.17 -1.21
N ARG A 36 6.91 -8.73 -0.36
CA ARG A 36 5.51 -8.98 -0.68
C ARG A 36 4.67 -7.76 -0.29
N TYR A 37 3.64 -7.50 -1.06
CA TYR A 37 2.73 -6.40 -0.76
C TYR A 37 1.38 -6.64 -1.39
N TYR A 38 0.37 -5.93 -0.92
CA TYR A 38 -0.94 -5.92 -1.56
C TYR A 38 -1.60 -4.55 -1.38
N SER A 39 -2.51 -4.23 -2.29
CA SER A 39 -3.30 -3.02 -2.24
C SER A 39 -4.75 -3.37 -1.96
N ALA A 40 -5.39 -2.64 -1.07
CA ALA A 40 -6.73 -2.98 -0.60
C ALA A 40 -7.45 -1.74 -0.05
N GLY A 41 -8.57 -1.95 0.65
CA GLY A 41 -9.27 -0.90 1.35
C GLY A 41 -10.49 -0.34 0.62
N VAL A 42 -10.87 -0.96 -0.50
CA VAL A 42 -12.10 -0.60 -1.19
C VAL A 42 -13.27 -1.23 -0.42
N GLY A 43 -14.14 -0.40 0.12
CA GLY A 43 -15.29 -0.86 0.85
C GLY A 43 -15.03 -1.15 2.33
N ILE A 44 -16.07 -0.98 3.13
CA ILE A 44 -15.99 -1.11 4.58
C ILE A 44 -15.72 -2.55 5.01
N GLU A 45 -16.36 -3.51 4.35
CA GLU A 45 -16.20 -4.93 4.69
C GLU A 45 -14.77 -5.40 4.47
N GLU A 46 -14.17 -5.02 3.36
CA GLU A 46 -12.78 -5.36 3.08
C GLU A 46 -11.84 -4.77 4.13
N ARG A 47 -12.07 -3.50 4.51
CA ARG A 47 -11.24 -2.85 5.53
C ARG A 47 -11.36 -3.50 6.90
N ARG A 48 -12.50 -4.08 7.23
CA ARG A 48 -12.72 -4.77 8.52
C ARG A 48 -12.12 -6.15 8.56
N THR A 49 -12.10 -6.85 7.43
CA THR A 49 -11.76 -8.26 7.39
C THR A 49 -10.30 -8.54 7.06
N LEU A 50 -9.57 -7.55 6.55
CA LEU A 50 -8.16 -7.74 6.21
C LEU A 50 -7.31 -7.97 7.45
N PRO A 51 -6.53 -9.06 7.47
CA PRO A 51 -5.67 -9.35 8.61
C PRO A 51 -4.48 -8.38 8.68
N GLN A 52 -4.03 -8.10 9.89
CA GLN A 52 -2.86 -7.25 10.12
C GLN A 52 -1.58 -8.11 10.09
N ARG A 53 -1.21 -8.60 8.91
CA ARG A 53 -0.08 -9.50 8.78
C ARG A 53 1.23 -8.82 8.45
N PHE A 54 1.17 -7.79 7.63
CA PHE A 54 2.38 -7.10 7.18
C PHE A 54 2.62 -5.87 8.04
N PRO A 55 3.90 -5.52 8.30
CA PRO A 55 4.22 -4.51 9.29
C PRO A 55 3.95 -3.07 8.88
N LEU A 56 3.79 -2.79 7.57
CA LEU A 56 3.53 -1.43 7.11
C LEU A 56 2.21 -1.34 6.37
N LYS A 57 1.36 -0.43 6.81
CA LYS A 57 0.13 -0.06 6.12
C LYS A 57 0.17 1.42 5.79
N ILE A 58 0.03 1.75 4.52
CA ILE A 58 0.00 3.12 4.05
C ILE A 58 -1.41 3.45 3.57
N VAL A 59 -1.97 4.55 4.04
CA VAL A 59 -3.30 5.02 3.67
C VAL A 59 -3.16 6.32 2.91
N PHE A 60 -3.86 6.44 1.78
CA PHE A 60 -3.82 7.61 0.91
C PHE A 60 -5.17 8.33 0.97
N ARG A 61 -5.15 9.59 1.35
CA ARG A 61 -6.38 10.38 1.49
C ARG A 61 -6.15 11.86 1.21
N THR A 62 -7.24 12.58 1.00
CA THR A 62 -7.21 14.05 0.93
C THR A 62 -7.45 14.65 2.31
N ASP A 63 -7.17 15.94 2.45
CA ASP A 63 -7.46 16.71 3.66
C ASP A 63 -8.98 16.83 3.92
N ALA A 64 -9.81 16.59 2.92
CA ALA A 64 -11.27 16.50 3.08
C ALA A 64 -11.76 15.10 3.47
N GLY A 65 -10.85 14.13 3.63
CA GLY A 65 -11.19 12.78 4.03
C GLY A 65 -11.51 11.81 2.91
N HIS A 66 -11.39 12.21 1.65
CA HIS A 66 -11.59 11.32 0.51
C HIS A 66 -10.41 10.35 0.38
N LEU A 67 -10.71 9.09 0.19
CA LEU A 67 -9.68 8.07 -0.04
C LEU A 67 -9.22 8.10 -1.50
N LEU A 68 -7.91 7.94 -1.69
CA LEU A 68 -7.28 8.02 -3.00
C LEU A 68 -6.70 6.66 -3.42
N CYS A 69 -6.82 6.34 -4.70
CA CYS A 69 -6.27 5.12 -5.29
C CYS A 69 -5.16 5.46 -6.28
N ASP A 70 -4.44 4.43 -6.73
CA ASP A 70 -3.39 4.53 -7.74
C ASP A 70 -2.19 5.38 -7.35
N ALA A 71 -1.92 5.49 -6.05
CA ALA A 71 -0.69 6.15 -5.60
C ALA A 71 0.53 5.32 -5.97
N ASP A 72 1.55 5.98 -6.50
CA ASP A 72 2.85 5.38 -6.76
C ASP A 72 3.75 5.55 -5.54
N VAL A 73 4.23 4.44 -4.98
CA VAL A 73 4.94 4.43 -3.71
C VAL A 73 6.38 4.01 -3.92
N THR A 74 7.29 4.74 -3.30
CA THR A 74 8.71 4.40 -3.21
C THR A 74 9.10 4.42 -1.75
N ILE A 75 9.78 3.36 -1.30
CA ILE A 75 10.25 3.26 0.07
C ILE A 75 11.76 3.12 0.05
N ALA A 76 12.43 3.91 0.86
CA ALA A 76 13.88 3.93 0.96
C ALA A 76 14.34 3.63 2.39
N ALA A 77 15.48 2.99 2.50
CA ALA A 77 16.18 2.76 3.76
C ALA A 77 17.61 3.26 3.60
N GLY A 78 18.02 4.19 4.47
CA GLY A 78 19.35 4.77 4.41
C GLY A 78 19.66 5.44 3.06
N GLY A 79 18.68 6.08 2.46
CA GLY A 79 18.84 6.74 1.16
C GLY A 79 18.78 5.82 -0.04
N LYS A 80 18.62 4.51 0.16
CA LYS A 80 18.56 3.53 -0.91
C LYS A 80 17.12 3.03 -1.07
N THR A 81 16.61 3.03 -2.30
CA THR A 81 15.30 2.48 -2.61
C THR A 81 15.28 0.98 -2.37
N VAL A 82 14.35 0.54 -1.53
CA VAL A 82 14.16 -0.89 -1.22
C VAL A 82 12.84 -1.43 -1.74
N PHE A 83 11.91 -0.55 -2.09
CA PHE A 83 10.59 -0.96 -2.58
C PHE A 83 10.01 0.07 -3.53
N ARG A 84 9.34 -0.42 -4.57
CA ARG A 84 8.46 0.38 -5.44
C ARG A 84 7.21 -0.42 -5.73
N GLY A 85 6.07 0.24 -5.64
CA GLY A 85 4.80 -0.38 -5.92
C GLY A 85 3.71 0.65 -6.14
N ARG A 86 2.55 0.16 -6.57
CA ARG A 86 1.40 1.01 -6.84
C ARG A 86 0.18 0.47 -6.11
N ALA A 87 -0.57 1.38 -5.50
CA ALA A 87 -1.80 1.04 -4.79
C ALA A 87 -2.96 0.94 -5.78
N GLN A 88 -2.99 -0.13 -6.58
CA GLN A 88 -3.94 -0.31 -7.68
C GLN A 88 -5.33 -0.72 -7.23
N ASN A 89 -5.43 -1.46 -6.14
CA ASN A 89 -6.67 -2.11 -5.71
C ASN A 89 -7.36 -1.40 -4.56
N GLY A 90 -6.97 -0.18 -4.27
CA GLY A 90 -7.62 0.59 -3.23
C GLY A 90 -6.72 1.64 -2.59
N PRO A 91 -7.23 2.33 -1.57
CA PRO A 91 -6.51 3.43 -0.93
C PRO A 91 -5.48 2.97 0.10
N TRP A 92 -5.25 1.67 0.26
CA TRP A 92 -4.25 1.11 1.15
C TRP A 92 -3.17 0.39 0.37
N LEU A 93 -1.93 0.55 0.79
CA LEU A 93 -0.82 -0.30 0.36
C LEU A 93 -0.20 -0.91 1.61
N ILE A 94 -0.16 -2.22 1.65
CA ILE A 94 0.32 -2.97 2.79
C ILE A 94 1.55 -3.75 2.36
N VAL A 95 2.67 -3.53 3.06
CA VAL A 95 4.00 -3.97 2.61
C VAL A 95 4.69 -4.78 3.70
N ASP A 96 5.27 -5.89 3.30
CA ASP A 96 5.99 -6.80 4.21
C ASP A 96 7.49 -6.47 4.21
N LEU A 97 7.85 -5.41 4.91
CA LEU A 97 9.24 -4.99 5.06
C LEU A 97 9.84 -5.54 6.37
N PRO A 98 11.15 -5.84 6.36
CA PRO A 98 11.83 -6.20 7.61
C PRO A 98 11.80 -5.05 8.63
N PRO A 99 11.97 -5.35 9.92
CA PRO A 99 12.14 -4.29 10.92
C PRO A 99 13.25 -3.32 10.54
N GLY A 100 13.03 -2.04 10.76
CA GLY A 100 14.00 -1.00 10.42
C GLY A 100 13.35 0.36 10.30
N ASN A 101 14.12 1.33 9.83
CA ASN A 101 13.67 2.70 9.61
C ASN A 101 13.58 2.98 8.12
N TYR A 102 12.47 3.56 7.70
CA TYR A 102 12.17 3.77 6.27
C TYR A 102 11.65 5.17 6.01
N ASP A 103 11.92 5.66 4.81
CA ASP A 103 11.29 6.86 4.27
C ASP A 103 10.29 6.43 3.20
N VAL A 104 9.04 6.81 3.36
CA VAL A 104 7.94 6.45 2.46
C VAL A 104 7.54 7.66 1.66
N THR A 105 7.64 7.58 0.33
CA THR A 105 7.22 8.62 -0.58
C THR A 105 6.12 8.10 -1.50
N ALA A 106 5.06 8.87 -1.65
CA ALA A 106 3.99 8.53 -2.57
C ALA A 106 3.67 9.70 -3.47
N ALA A 107 3.36 9.40 -4.72
CA ALA A 107 2.98 10.38 -5.73
C ALA A 107 1.53 10.17 -6.16
N GLN A 108 0.77 11.25 -6.22
CA GLN A 108 -0.60 11.29 -6.67
C GLN A 108 -0.76 12.49 -7.59
N ASP A 109 -1.05 12.24 -8.87
CA ASP A 109 -1.22 13.29 -9.89
C ASP A 109 -0.06 14.31 -9.93
N GLY A 110 1.17 13.81 -9.77
CA GLY A 110 2.37 14.63 -9.78
C GLY A 110 2.72 15.29 -8.45
N ALA A 111 1.83 15.22 -7.47
CA ALA A 111 2.08 15.76 -6.13
C ALA A 111 2.61 14.65 -5.23
N THR A 112 3.76 14.87 -4.60
CA THR A 112 4.38 13.90 -3.72
C THR A 112 4.17 14.23 -2.25
N ARG A 113 4.10 13.18 -1.44
CA ARG A 113 4.10 13.28 0.03
C ARG A 113 5.10 12.26 0.57
N THR A 114 5.81 12.65 1.62
CA THR A 114 6.84 11.81 2.21
C THR A 114 6.63 11.71 3.71
N ALA A 115 6.71 10.49 4.24
CA ALA A 115 6.81 10.23 5.67
C ALA A 115 8.22 9.72 5.95
N LYS A 116 9.00 10.48 6.71
CA LYS A 116 10.37 10.13 7.05
C LYS A 116 10.44 9.44 8.40
N GLY A 117 11.44 8.59 8.57
CA GLY A 117 11.72 7.97 9.85
C GLY A 117 10.61 7.03 10.32
N VAL A 118 10.00 6.31 9.40
CA VAL A 118 8.98 5.32 9.75
C VAL A 118 9.68 4.09 10.31
N LYS A 119 9.48 3.85 11.59
CA LYS A 119 10.11 2.71 12.27
C LYS A 119 9.16 1.53 12.28
N LEU A 120 9.62 0.41 11.74
CA LEU A 120 8.88 -0.85 11.73
C LEU A 120 9.47 -1.81 12.74
N ALA A 121 8.60 -2.46 13.51
CA ALA A 121 8.97 -3.45 14.50
C ALA A 121 8.30 -4.77 14.18
N LYS A 122 8.97 -5.87 14.53
CA LYS A 122 8.43 -7.21 14.33
C LYS A 122 7.15 -7.41 15.13
N GLY A 123 6.14 -7.99 14.49
CA GLY A 123 4.90 -8.36 15.15
C GLY A 123 3.90 -7.22 15.33
N LYS A 124 4.19 -6.04 14.80
CA LYS A 124 3.29 -4.89 14.88
C LYS A 124 3.09 -4.29 13.50
N GLN A 125 1.86 -3.92 13.18
CA GLN A 125 1.57 -3.17 11.97
C GLN A 125 1.57 -1.68 12.30
N ARG A 126 2.37 -0.92 11.57
CA ARG A 126 2.38 0.54 11.66
C ARG A 126 1.57 1.12 10.51
N THR A 127 0.66 2.01 10.83
CA THR A 127 -0.14 2.73 9.85
C THR A 127 0.46 4.12 9.60
N VAL A 128 0.70 4.43 8.34
CA VAL A 128 1.15 5.74 7.89
C VAL A 128 0.07 6.33 7.00
N VAL A 129 -0.41 7.51 7.34
CA VAL A 129 -1.42 8.21 6.56
C VAL A 129 -0.75 9.33 5.78
N LEU A 130 -0.85 9.28 4.46
CA LEU A 130 -0.36 10.34 3.59
C LEU A 130 -1.55 11.14 3.08
N THR A 131 -1.48 12.45 3.24
CA THR A 131 -2.59 13.35 2.98
C THR A 131 -2.23 14.38 1.93
N TRP A 132 -3.07 14.52 0.94
CA TRP A 132 -2.95 15.54 -0.11
C TRP A 132 -4.04 16.58 0.06
N LYS A 133 -3.77 17.79 -0.38
CA LYS A 133 -4.83 18.80 -0.52
C LYS A 133 -5.71 18.43 -1.70
N VAL A 134 -7.01 18.65 -1.56
CA VAL A 134 -7.96 18.36 -2.65
C VAL A 134 -7.55 19.10 -3.93
N SER A 135 -7.01 20.31 -3.81
CA SER A 135 -6.55 21.11 -4.94
C SER A 135 -5.33 20.53 -5.66
N ASP A 136 -4.60 19.62 -5.03
CA ASP A 136 -3.36 19.04 -5.59
C ASP A 136 -3.59 17.71 -6.30
N VAL A 137 -4.82 17.19 -6.28
CA VAL A 137 -5.14 15.89 -6.86
C VAL A 137 -6.36 15.98 -7.76
N ASP A 138 -6.38 15.14 -8.79
CA ASP A 138 -7.52 15.02 -9.69
C ASP A 138 -8.57 14.11 -9.06
N MET A 139 -9.67 14.71 -8.62
CA MET A 139 -10.80 13.98 -8.05
C MET A 139 -11.80 13.52 -9.11
N GLY A 140 -11.62 13.94 -10.35
CA GLY A 140 -12.53 13.59 -11.43
C GLY A 140 -13.90 14.26 -11.34
N LEU A 141 -13.93 15.38 -10.72
CA LEU A 141 -15.17 16.17 -10.56
C LEU A 141 -15.40 17.10 -11.75
#